data_998da24dce407cafd0a890e60e3c383a
#
_entry.id   998da24dce407cafd0a890e60e3c383a
#
_cell.length_a   1.000
_cell.length_b   1.000
_cell.length_c   1.000
_cell.angle_alpha   90.00
_cell.angle_beta   90.00
_cell.angle_gamma   90.00
#
_symmetry.space_group_name_H-M   'P 1'
#
loop_
_entity.id
_entity.type
_entity.pdbx_description
1 polymer ?
#
loop_
_entity_poly.entity_id
_entity_poly.type
_entity_poly.pdbx_seq_one_letter_code
_entity_poly.pdbx_strand_id
1 'polypeptide(L)'
;MEVVVVSTKGLIGNGWRQFSIFVVAVVTAVCAGGGFAEARGQVAPLAPRWLAGTPPPPVETFAAGLERHNIPVTEPALLAALRHPDGEVRSLAAAQLAAMDDHSALKEIVRAFQDERDPQVQVNLAGAGSWLGSRLAIEQLETSCRDVNVPSTARLDAARYISHKQLATCFPAVREIAQNDQDADVRVQAVTAAVVYRGQAEGAQAVAVRALKDLDPSVRIAGADALRSLQATGEIGSLENALQGEGDETAREHLREAVRVLRLAGKPK
;
A
#
# COMPACT_ATOMS: atom_id res chain seq x y z
N MET A 1 12.80 -13.92 -11.70
CA MET A 1 12.44 -12.98 -10.63
C MET A 1 11.00 -12.59 -10.92
N GLU A 2 10.07 -13.11 -10.15
CA GLU A 2 8.64 -12.91 -10.41
C GLU A 2 8.17 -11.79 -9.48
N VAL A 3 7.66 -10.70 -10.07
CA VAL A 3 7.08 -9.58 -9.31
C VAL A 3 5.58 -9.86 -9.17
N VAL A 4 5.15 -10.22 -7.99
CA VAL A 4 3.74 -10.46 -7.68
C VAL A 4 3.13 -9.18 -7.13
N VAL A 5 2.15 -8.64 -7.84
CA VAL A 5 1.38 -7.45 -7.44
C VAL A 5 0.05 -7.90 -6.86
N VAL A 6 -0.21 -7.54 -5.62
CA VAL A 6 -1.47 -7.85 -4.93
C VAL A 6 -2.47 -6.72 -5.15
N SER A 7 -3.51 -6.96 -5.95
CA SER A 7 -4.68 -6.09 -6.07
C SER A 7 -5.83 -6.69 -5.25
N THR A 8 -6.30 -5.99 -4.22
CA THR A 8 -7.48 -6.40 -3.47
C THR A 8 -8.69 -5.60 -3.93
N LYS A 9 -9.65 -6.25 -4.59
CA LYS A 9 -10.98 -5.67 -4.88
C LYS A 9 -11.88 -5.91 -3.68
N GLY A 10 -12.25 -4.86 -2.97
CA GLY A 10 -13.28 -4.91 -1.94
C GLY A 10 -14.68 -4.88 -2.58
N LEU A 11 -15.49 -5.90 -2.35
CA LEU A 11 -16.93 -5.92 -2.65
C LEU A 11 -17.67 -5.34 -1.46
N ILE A 12 -18.18 -4.13 -1.58
CA ILE A 12 -19.19 -3.58 -0.67
C ILE A 12 -20.37 -3.11 -1.51
N GLY A 13 -21.58 -3.46 -1.08
CA GLY A 13 -22.82 -3.40 -1.77
C GLY A 13 -23.11 -2.13 -2.60
N ASN A 14 -23.72 -2.35 -3.78
CA ASN A 14 -24.38 -1.40 -4.67
C ASN A 14 -23.60 -0.12 -5.03
N GLY A 15 -22.43 -0.29 -5.64
CA GLY A 15 -21.69 0.81 -6.26
C GLY A 15 -20.27 0.37 -6.57
N TRP A 16 -20.02 0.00 -7.83
CA TRP A 16 -18.67 -0.36 -8.28
C TRP A 16 -17.76 0.86 -8.20
N ARG A 17 -16.95 0.97 -7.14
CA ARG A 17 -15.76 1.84 -7.13
C ARG A 17 -14.55 0.95 -7.24
N GLN A 18 -13.80 1.09 -8.33
CA GLN A 18 -12.53 0.44 -8.53
C GLN A 18 -11.50 1.08 -7.60
N PHE A 19 -11.04 0.32 -6.60
CA PHE A 19 -9.88 0.68 -5.82
C PHE A 19 -8.69 -0.15 -6.31
N SER A 20 -7.79 0.47 -7.04
CA SER A 20 -6.51 -0.13 -7.38
C SER A 20 -5.54 0.10 -6.22
N ILE A 21 -5.38 -0.90 -5.35
CA ILE A 21 -4.32 -0.88 -4.34
C ILE A 21 -3.12 -1.59 -4.92
N PHE A 22 -2.12 -0.83 -5.35
CA PHE A 22 -0.83 -1.39 -5.74
C PHE A 22 0.03 -1.60 -4.49
N VAL A 23 0.09 -2.83 -3.98
CA VAL A 23 1.08 -3.21 -2.97
C VAL A 23 2.26 -3.85 -3.69
N VAL A 24 3.35 -3.11 -3.84
CA VAL A 24 4.61 -3.68 -4.34
C VAL A 24 5.29 -4.38 -3.17
N ALA A 25 5.19 -5.71 -3.10
CA ALA A 25 5.97 -6.51 -2.16
C ALA A 25 7.34 -6.80 -2.80
N VAL A 26 8.38 -6.10 -2.34
CA VAL A 26 9.76 -6.44 -2.69
C VAL A 26 10.18 -7.66 -1.89
N VAL A 27 10.24 -8.83 -2.52
CA VAL A 27 10.90 -10.01 -1.96
C VAL A 27 12.39 -9.90 -2.29
N THR A 28 13.20 -9.45 -1.34
CA THR A 28 14.67 -9.57 -1.43
C THR A 28 15.04 -11.03 -1.23
N ALA A 29 15.40 -11.73 -2.31
CA ALA A 29 16.08 -13.02 -2.23
C ALA A 29 17.52 -12.77 -1.79
N VAL A 30 17.81 -13.07 -0.53
CA VAL A 30 19.20 -13.21 -0.04
C VAL A 30 19.70 -14.55 -0.55
N CYS A 31 20.67 -14.52 -1.47
CA CYS A 31 21.39 -15.71 -1.89
C CYS A 31 22.15 -16.33 -0.71
N ALA A 32 21.94 -17.62 -0.55
CA ALA A 32 22.39 -18.44 0.53
C ALA A 32 23.89 -18.69 0.54
N GLY A 33 24.48 -18.60 1.71
CA GLY A 33 25.65 -19.32 2.13
C GLY A 33 25.42 -19.87 3.52
N GLY A 34 25.23 -21.19 3.62
CA GLY A 34 25.52 -21.99 4.80
C GLY A 34 24.58 -21.92 5.99
N GLY A 35 23.77 -22.96 6.13
CA GLY A 35 23.33 -23.68 7.32
C GLY A 35 23.03 -22.91 8.61
N PHE A 36 21.74 -22.90 8.96
CA PHE A 36 21.22 -23.21 10.30
C PHE A 36 19.69 -23.31 10.19
N ALA A 37 19.18 -24.52 10.43
CA ALA A 37 17.75 -24.76 10.59
C ALA A 37 17.32 -24.14 11.94
N GLU A 38 16.56 -23.08 11.89
CA GLU A 38 15.68 -22.66 12.98
C GLU A 38 14.34 -22.27 12.37
N ALA A 39 13.34 -23.09 12.64
CA ALA A 39 11.95 -22.83 12.34
C ALA A 39 11.48 -21.61 13.15
N ARG A 40 11.71 -20.41 12.65
CA ARG A 40 10.99 -19.21 13.10
C ARG A 40 9.60 -19.30 12.49
N GLY A 41 8.60 -19.59 13.35
CA GLY A 41 7.21 -19.49 12.99
C GLY A 41 6.91 -18.11 12.40
N GLN A 42 6.88 -18.02 11.08
CA GLN A 42 6.30 -16.88 10.39
C GLN A 42 4.82 -16.91 10.72
N VAL A 43 4.39 -16.02 11.63
CA VAL A 43 2.97 -15.72 11.80
C VAL A 43 2.56 -15.05 10.49
N ALA A 44 1.91 -15.82 9.61
CA ALA A 44 1.29 -15.27 8.42
C ALA A 44 0.36 -14.13 8.87
N PRO A 45 0.31 -12.98 8.15
CA PRO A 45 -0.70 -11.98 8.43
C PRO A 45 -2.05 -12.68 8.37
N LEU A 46 -2.89 -12.50 9.43
CA LEU A 46 -4.26 -13.00 9.40
C LEU A 46 -4.92 -12.38 8.17
N ALA A 47 -5.17 -13.23 7.17
CA ALA A 47 -6.01 -12.83 6.06
C ALA A 47 -7.35 -12.36 6.66
N PRO A 48 -7.91 -11.22 6.21
CA PRO A 48 -9.22 -10.81 6.66
C PRO A 48 -10.16 -11.99 6.48
N ARG A 49 -10.91 -12.33 7.51
CA ARG A 49 -11.81 -13.51 7.57
C ARG A 49 -13.11 -13.24 6.80
N TRP A 50 -12.98 -12.59 5.65
CA TRP A 50 -14.08 -12.49 4.73
C TRP A 50 -14.14 -13.78 3.93
N LEU A 51 -15.04 -14.64 4.40
CA LEU A 51 -15.45 -15.94 3.86
C LEU A 51 -14.51 -17.11 4.21
N ALA A 52 -14.83 -17.78 5.29
CA ALA A 52 -14.40 -19.15 5.49
C ALA A 52 -14.79 -19.98 4.24
N GLY A 53 -13.79 -20.37 3.43
CA GLY A 53 -13.95 -21.31 2.32
C GLY A 53 -13.75 -20.77 0.91
N THR A 54 -13.62 -19.48 0.67
CA THR A 54 -13.23 -18.95 -0.67
C THR A 54 -11.75 -18.56 -0.66
N PRO A 55 -10.95 -19.06 -1.61
CA PRO A 55 -9.60 -18.56 -1.79
C PRO A 55 -9.68 -17.05 -2.11
N PRO A 56 -8.69 -16.24 -1.66
CA PRO A 56 -8.62 -14.84 -2.06
C PRO A 56 -8.62 -14.77 -3.59
N PRO A 57 -9.26 -13.75 -4.19
CA PRO A 57 -9.25 -13.59 -5.63
C PRO A 57 -7.79 -13.57 -6.12
N PRO A 58 -7.48 -14.19 -7.26
CA PRO A 58 -6.14 -14.21 -7.79
C PRO A 58 -5.64 -12.77 -7.95
N VAL A 59 -4.39 -12.56 -7.54
CA VAL A 59 -3.72 -11.28 -7.73
C VAL A 59 -3.59 -11.03 -9.22
N GLU A 60 -4.20 -9.96 -9.70
CA GLU A 60 -4.10 -9.59 -11.10
C GLU A 60 -2.73 -8.95 -11.37
N THR A 61 -1.98 -9.51 -12.30
CA THR A 61 -0.71 -8.93 -12.77
C THR A 61 -0.97 -7.77 -13.72
N PHE A 62 -0.02 -6.86 -13.89
CA PHE A 62 -0.11 -5.80 -14.91
C PHE A 62 -0.35 -6.39 -16.30
N ALA A 63 0.32 -7.49 -16.60
CA ALA A 63 0.15 -8.22 -17.86
C ALA A 63 -1.29 -8.69 -18.08
N ALA A 64 -1.93 -9.29 -17.06
CA ALA A 64 -3.33 -9.72 -17.15
C ALA A 64 -4.29 -8.52 -17.31
N GLY A 65 -4.01 -7.41 -16.65
CA GLY A 65 -4.75 -6.16 -16.84
C GLY A 65 -4.64 -5.65 -18.29
N LEU A 66 -3.45 -5.64 -18.86
CA LEU A 66 -3.21 -5.23 -20.23
C LEU A 66 -3.87 -6.18 -21.26
N GLU A 67 -3.85 -7.50 -20.99
CA GLU A 67 -4.49 -8.51 -21.83
C GLU A 67 -6.00 -8.27 -21.95
N ARG A 68 -6.69 -7.88 -20.88
CA ARG A 68 -8.13 -7.52 -20.92
C ARG A 68 -8.42 -6.36 -21.88
N HIS A 69 -7.44 -5.48 -22.10
CA HIS A 69 -7.52 -4.37 -23.04
C HIS A 69 -6.93 -4.72 -24.42
N ASN A 70 -6.57 -5.99 -24.67
CA ASN A 70 -5.92 -6.46 -25.88
C ASN A 70 -4.58 -5.75 -26.18
N ILE A 71 -3.84 -5.38 -25.15
CA ILE A 71 -2.52 -4.77 -25.26
C ILE A 71 -1.45 -5.86 -25.09
N PRO A 72 -0.66 -6.19 -26.12
CA PRO A 72 0.43 -7.15 -26.00
C PRO A 72 1.53 -6.66 -25.05
N VAL A 73 2.10 -7.58 -24.25
CA VAL A 73 3.23 -7.27 -23.35
C VAL A 73 4.54 -7.29 -24.14
N THR A 74 4.69 -6.33 -25.03
CA THR A 74 5.91 -6.07 -25.79
C THR A 74 6.28 -4.61 -25.65
N GLU A 75 7.58 -4.29 -25.63
CA GLU A 75 8.04 -2.91 -25.45
C GLU A 75 7.36 -1.92 -26.41
N PRO A 76 7.29 -2.17 -27.77
CA PRO A 76 6.62 -1.23 -28.66
C PRO A 76 5.14 -1.01 -28.37
N ALA A 77 4.41 -2.08 -27.99
CA ALA A 77 2.99 -1.98 -27.66
C ALA A 77 2.78 -1.22 -26.34
N LEU A 78 3.63 -1.47 -25.33
CA LEU A 78 3.57 -0.77 -24.04
C LEU A 78 3.90 0.71 -24.19
N LEU A 79 4.93 1.06 -24.98
CA LEU A 79 5.26 2.46 -25.27
C LEU A 79 4.12 3.18 -26.01
N ALA A 80 3.43 2.51 -26.93
CA ALA A 80 2.25 3.05 -27.59
C ALA A 80 1.08 3.22 -26.57
N ALA A 81 0.91 2.27 -25.67
CA ALA A 81 -0.13 2.26 -24.64
C ALA A 81 0.03 3.39 -23.60
N LEU A 82 1.22 3.97 -23.43
CA LEU A 82 1.41 5.19 -22.62
C LEU A 82 0.59 6.39 -23.10
N ARG A 83 0.08 6.35 -24.33
CA ARG A 83 -0.77 7.39 -24.95
C ARG A 83 -2.21 6.93 -25.15
N HIS A 84 -2.60 5.81 -24.57
CA HIS A 84 -3.94 5.27 -24.69
C HIS A 84 -4.99 6.23 -24.09
N PRO A 85 -6.21 6.37 -24.66
CA PRO A 85 -7.25 7.26 -24.12
C PRO A 85 -7.67 6.87 -22.71
N ASP A 86 -7.66 5.58 -22.37
CA ASP A 86 -7.96 5.06 -21.04
C ASP A 86 -6.75 5.22 -20.11
N GLY A 87 -6.94 5.92 -18.98
CA GLY A 87 -5.93 6.15 -17.95
C GLY A 87 -5.47 4.88 -17.23
N GLU A 88 -6.36 3.89 -17.09
CA GLU A 88 -6.00 2.58 -16.53
C GLU A 88 -4.95 1.90 -17.40
N VAL A 89 -5.16 1.89 -18.72
CA VAL A 89 -4.21 1.30 -19.67
C VAL A 89 -2.86 2.03 -19.64
N ARG A 90 -2.86 3.37 -19.57
CA ARG A 90 -1.61 4.14 -19.44
C ARG A 90 -0.84 3.75 -18.17
N SER A 91 -1.55 3.64 -17.05
CA SER A 91 -0.97 3.26 -15.75
C SER A 91 -0.42 1.83 -15.78
N LEU A 92 -1.17 0.87 -16.33
CA LEU A 92 -0.76 -0.53 -16.47
C LEU A 92 0.48 -0.68 -17.36
N ALA A 93 0.52 0.04 -18.49
CA ALA A 93 1.65 0.01 -19.41
C ALA A 93 2.94 0.53 -18.76
N ALA A 94 2.87 1.66 -18.06
CA ALA A 94 4.02 2.20 -17.33
C ALA A 94 4.50 1.26 -16.22
N ALA A 95 3.57 0.70 -15.46
CA ALA A 95 3.90 -0.25 -14.40
C ALA A 95 4.54 -1.54 -14.96
N GLN A 96 4.06 -2.04 -16.11
CA GLN A 96 4.63 -3.20 -16.76
C GLN A 96 6.04 -2.92 -17.30
N LEU A 97 6.28 -1.75 -17.92
CA LEU A 97 7.63 -1.34 -18.35
C LEU A 97 8.59 -1.24 -17.15
N ALA A 98 8.14 -0.68 -16.03
CA ALA A 98 8.92 -0.63 -14.80
C ALA A 98 9.20 -2.03 -14.23
N ALA A 99 8.21 -2.95 -14.27
CA ALA A 99 8.39 -4.33 -13.83
C ALA A 99 9.36 -5.14 -14.70
N MET A 100 9.47 -4.77 -15.98
CA MET A 100 10.47 -5.34 -16.90
C MET A 100 11.86 -4.72 -16.73
N ASP A 101 12.02 -3.74 -15.84
CA ASP A 101 13.25 -2.95 -15.62
C ASP A 101 13.74 -2.27 -16.93
N ASP A 102 12.76 -1.83 -17.73
CA ASP A 102 13.03 -1.23 -19.04
C ASP A 102 13.41 0.25 -18.91
N HIS A 103 14.68 0.50 -18.67
CA HIS A 103 15.22 1.86 -18.60
C HIS A 103 15.16 2.62 -19.93
N SER A 104 15.00 1.95 -21.07
CA SER A 104 14.84 2.62 -22.37
C SER A 104 13.51 3.39 -22.45
N ALA A 105 12.48 2.90 -21.77
CA ALA A 105 11.16 3.52 -21.68
C ALA A 105 11.10 4.78 -20.80
N LEU A 106 12.12 5.04 -19.98
CA LEU A 106 12.09 6.09 -18.96
C LEU A 106 11.73 7.47 -19.52
N LYS A 107 12.29 7.83 -20.67
CA LYS A 107 12.00 9.13 -21.31
C LYS A 107 10.53 9.29 -21.69
N GLU A 108 9.91 8.22 -22.22
CA GLU A 108 8.51 8.26 -22.63
C GLU A 108 7.58 8.23 -21.40
N ILE A 109 7.94 7.50 -20.34
CA ILE A 109 7.21 7.52 -19.06
C ILE A 109 7.26 8.91 -18.44
N VAL A 110 8.43 9.58 -18.42
CA VAL A 110 8.58 10.96 -17.91
C VAL A 110 7.69 11.91 -18.71
N ARG A 111 7.69 11.83 -20.02
CA ARG A 111 6.82 12.64 -20.86
C ARG A 111 5.35 12.37 -20.57
N ALA A 112 4.96 11.08 -20.43
CA ALA A 112 3.60 10.69 -20.19
C ALA A 112 3.05 11.30 -18.88
N PHE A 113 3.79 11.26 -17.76
CA PHE A 113 3.30 11.88 -16.51
C PHE A 113 3.31 13.40 -16.55
N GLN A 114 4.19 14.04 -17.30
CA GLN A 114 4.21 15.49 -17.46
C GLN A 114 3.01 16.01 -18.27
N ASP A 115 2.56 15.24 -19.25
CA ASP A 115 1.42 15.58 -20.11
C ASP A 115 0.07 15.12 -19.50
N GLU A 116 0.09 14.30 -18.43
CA GLU A 116 -1.10 13.71 -17.82
C GLU A 116 -1.90 14.75 -17.01
N ARG A 117 -3.24 14.70 -17.16
CA ARG A 117 -4.17 15.62 -16.48
C ARG A 117 -4.93 14.96 -15.34
N ASP A 118 -5.10 13.65 -15.39
CA ASP A 118 -5.72 12.91 -14.29
C ASP A 118 -4.69 12.73 -13.16
N PRO A 119 -4.92 13.28 -11.95
CA PRO A 119 -3.94 13.24 -10.87
C PRO A 119 -3.59 11.81 -10.43
N GLN A 120 -4.55 10.87 -10.49
CA GLN A 120 -4.30 9.48 -10.10
C GLN A 120 -3.40 8.79 -11.13
N VAL A 121 -3.70 8.98 -12.42
CA VAL A 121 -2.88 8.42 -13.51
C VAL A 121 -1.48 9.05 -13.51
N GLN A 122 -1.39 10.37 -13.30
CA GLN A 122 -0.11 11.07 -13.19
C GLN A 122 0.78 10.49 -12.09
N VAL A 123 0.21 10.22 -10.91
CA VAL A 123 0.92 9.60 -9.80
C VAL A 123 1.37 8.18 -10.15
N ASN A 124 0.53 7.38 -10.81
CA ASN A 124 0.89 6.02 -11.22
C ASN A 124 2.05 6.01 -12.25
N LEU A 125 2.00 6.90 -13.23
CA LEU A 125 3.08 7.08 -14.21
C LEU A 125 4.38 7.54 -13.54
N ALA A 126 4.30 8.52 -12.64
CA ALA A 126 5.45 8.97 -11.85
C ALA A 126 5.97 7.86 -10.93
N GLY A 127 5.10 7.02 -10.38
CA GLY A 127 5.47 5.82 -9.61
C GLY A 127 6.36 4.88 -10.42
N ALA A 128 5.95 4.56 -11.64
CA ALA A 128 6.75 3.75 -12.57
C ALA A 128 8.11 4.41 -12.89
N GLY A 129 8.10 5.71 -13.19
CA GLY A 129 9.33 6.47 -13.42
C GLY A 129 10.27 6.50 -12.22
N SER A 130 9.73 6.60 -11.01
CA SER A 130 10.53 6.58 -9.77
C SER A 130 11.19 5.22 -9.54
N TRP A 131 10.52 4.14 -9.89
CA TRP A 131 11.06 2.78 -9.83
C TRP A 131 12.28 2.64 -10.74
N LEU A 132 12.19 3.17 -11.96
CA LEU A 132 13.30 3.21 -12.92
C LEU A 132 14.35 4.29 -12.60
N GLY A 133 14.26 4.95 -11.44
CA GLY A 133 15.29 5.87 -10.95
C GLY A 133 15.16 7.32 -11.40
N SER A 134 14.02 7.74 -11.99
CA SER A 134 13.80 9.13 -12.39
C SER A 134 13.70 10.07 -11.20
N ARG A 135 14.62 11.04 -11.13
CA ARG A 135 14.57 12.12 -10.15
C ARG A 135 13.33 13.01 -10.33
N LEU A 136 12.98 13.34 -11.59
CA LEU A 136 11.79 14.14 -11.91
C LEU A 136 10.51 13.45 -11.42
N ALA A 137 10.42 12.12 -11.55
CA ALA A 137 9.29 11.36 -11.07
C ALA A 137 9.20 11.38 -9.53
N ILE A 138 10.32 11.29 -8.84
CA ILE A 138 10.36 11.42 -7.37
C ILE A 138 9.90 12.82 -6.94
N GLU A 139 10.40 13.87 -7.57
CA GLU A 139 10.01 15.27 -7.29
C GLU A 139 8.50 15.49 -7.56
N GLN A 140 7.96 14.88 -8.62
CA GLN A 140 6.52 14.90 -8.91
C GLN A 140 5.71 14.22 -7.80
N LEU A 141 6.11 13.04 -7.35
CA LEU A 141 5.45 12.32 -6.27
C LEU A 141 5.48 13.10 -4.95
N GLU A 142 6.61 13.72 -4.60
CA GLU A 142 6.73 14.58 -3.42
C GLU A 142 5.82 15.83 -3.51
N THR A 143 5.64 16.36 -4.70
CA THR A 143 4.70 17.46 -4.94
C THR A 143 3.27 16.96 -4.79
N SER A 144 2.90 15.88 -5.46
CA SER A 144 1.55 15.33 -5.46
C SER A 144 1.09 14.94 -4.05
N CYS A 145 1.94 14.33 -3.22
CA CYS A 145 1.52 13.93 -1.86
C CYS A 145 1.22 15.13 -0.95
N ARG A 146 1.84 16.27 -1.19
CA ARG A 146 1.68 17.48 -0.36
C ARG A 146 0.57 18.41 -0.85
N ASP A 147 0.18 18.31 -2.10
CA ASP A 147 -0.84 19.17 -2.69
C ASP A 147 -2.24 18.73 -2.23
N VAL A 148 -2.89 19.56 -1.43
CA VAL A 148 -4.24 19.30 -0.92
C VAL A 148 -5.33 19.30 -1.99
N ASN A 149 -5.04 19.84 -3.18
CA ASN A 149 -5.94 19.78 -4.33
C ASN A 149 -5.91 18.43 -5.06
N VAL A 150 -4.88 17.61 -4.80
CA VAL A 150 -4.79 16.25 -5.30
C VAL A 150 -5.68 15.34 -4.43
N PRO A 151 -6.49 14.44 -5.01
CA PRO A 151 -7.32 13.51 -4.24
C PRO A 151 -6.52 12.71 -3.20
N SER A 152 -7.09 12.47 -2.02
CA SER A 152 -6.40 11.77 -0.91
C SER A 152 -5.84 10.41 -1.33
N THR A 153 -6.56 9.66 -2.18
CA THR A 153 -6.09 8.38 -2.74
C THR A 153 -4.81 8.53 -3.54
N ALA A 154 -4.74 9.50 -4.44
CA ALA A 154 -3.56 9.77 -5.24
C ALA A 154 -2.39 10.28 -4.37
N ARG A 155 -2.67 11.13 -3.36
CA ARG A 155 -1.67 11.57 -2.36
C ARG A 155 -1.07 10.39 -1.60
N LEU A 156 -1.90 9.42 -1.20
CA LEU A 156 -1.45 8.21 -0.52
C LEU A 156 -0.63 7.30 -1.44
N ASP A 157 -1.02 7.15 -2.70
CA ASP A 157 -0.26 6.37 -3.65
C ASP A 157 1.10 7.02 -3.94
N ALA A 158 1.15 8.34 -4.11
CA ALA A 158 2.41 9.08 -4.22
C ALA A 158 3.32 8.82 -2.99
N ALA A 159 2.74 8.89 -1.79
CA ALA A 159 3.45 8.62 -0.55
C ALA A 159 4.00 7.18 -0.50
N ARG A 160 3.23 6.18 -0.96
CA ARG A 160 3.66 4.77 -1.04
C ARG A 160 4.81 4.58 -2.03
N TYR A 161 4.72 5.18 -3.23
CA TYR A 161 5.77 5.06 -4.24
C TYR A 161 7.12 5.57 -3.76
N ILE A 162 7.17 6.64 -2.96
CA ILE A 162 8.44 7.18 -2.47
C ILE A 162 8.89 6.61 -1.11
N SER A 163 8.04 5.90 -0.39
CA SER A 163 8.38 5.33 0.91
C SER A 163 9.58 4.37 0.84
N HIS A 164 9.72 3.63 -0.27
CA HIS A 164 10.84 2.73 -0.51
C HIS A 164 12.19 3.46 -0.68
N LYS A 165 12.17 4.76 -1.01
CA LYS A 165 13.36 5.62 -1.05
C LYS A 165 13.72 6.18 0.33
N GLN A 166 13.00 5.78 1.39
CA GLN A 166 13.16 6.25 2.77
C GLN A 166 12.94 7.77 2.92
N LEU A 167 12.21 8.38 1.99
CA LEU A 167 11.89 9.79 2.02
C LEU A 167 10.67 10.02 2.92
N ALA A 168 10.86 10.72 4.04
CA ALA A 168 9.79 11.03 4.99
C ALA A 168 8.90 12.20 4.56
N THR A 169 9.16 12.82 3.43
CA THR A 169 8.53 14.07 2.96
C THR A 169 7.01 13.99 2.89
N CYS A 170 6.46 12.82 2.55
CA CYS A 170 5.01 12.60 2.45
C CYS A 170 4.36 12.09 3.74
N PHE A 171 5.13 11.73 4.77
CA PHE A 171 4.56 11.20 6.01
C PHE A 171 3.56 12.15 6.70
N PRO A 172 3.79 13.48 6.74
CA PRO A 172 2.79 14.41 7.27
C PRO A 172 1.44 14.34 6.57
N ALA A 173 1.42 14.16 5.24
CA ALA A 173 0.19 14.00 4.47
C ALA A 173 -0.52 12.67 4.79
N VAL A 174 0.24 11.57 4.90
CA VAL A 174 -0.31 10.28 5.32
C VAL A 174 -0.98 10.39 6.70
N ARG A 175 -0.31 11.03 7.66
CA ARG A 175 -0.86 11.24 9.01
C ARG A 175 -2.12 12.12 8.98
N GLU A 176 -2.12 13.19 8.21
CA GLU A 176 -3.26 14.09 8.06
C GLU A 176 -4.47 13.35 7.50
N ILE A 177 -4.30 12.60 6.41
CA ILE A 177 -5.36 11.80 5.77
C ILE A 177 -5.89 10.72 6.73
N ALA A 178 -5.00 10.01 7.44
CA ALA A 178 -5.40 8.99 8.41
C ALA A 178 -6.29 9.53 9.54
N GLN A 179 -6.17 10.81 9.87
CA GLN A 179 -6.89 11.44 10.97
C GLN A 179 -8.16 12.16 10.55
N ASN A 180 -8.20 12.71 9.36
CA ASN A 180 -9.17 13.72 8.98
C ASN A 180 -9.95 13.43 7.70
N ASP A 181 -9.58 12.42 6.89
CA ASP A 181 -10.34 12.10 5.69
C ASP A 181 -11.76 11.68 6.05
N GLN A 182 -12.73 12.12 5.26
CA GLN A 182 -14.15 11.81 5.51
C GLN A 182 -14.48 10.34 5.22
N ASP A 183 -13.78 9.74 4.27
CA ASP A 183 -13.95 8.35 3.87
C ASP A 183 -13.16 7.41 4.79
N ALA A 184 -13.85 6.50 5.46
CA ALA A 184 -13.24 5.51 6.35
C ALA A 184 -12.25 4.60 5.62
N ASP A 185 -12.56 4.20 4.37
CA ASP A 185 -11.69 3.36 3.56
C ASP A 185 -10.37 4.08 3.23
N VAL A 186 -10.42 5.39 2.99
CA VAL A 186 -9.23 6.22 2.77
C VAL A 186 -8.42 6.34 4.06
N ARG A 187 -9.07 6.50 5.23
CA ARG A 187 -8.37 6.49 6.52
C ARG A 187 -7.68 5.14 6.79
N VAL A 188 -8.35 4.01 6.51
CA VAL A 188 -7.75 2.65 6.57
C VAL A 188 -6.50 2.56 5.71
N GLN A 189 -6.58 3.04 4.46
CA GLN A 189 -5.44 3.05 3.55
C GLN A 189 -4.29 3.91 4.09
N ALA A 190 -4.59 5.05 4.69
CA ALA A 190 -3.59 5.94 5.25
C ALA A 190 -2.90 5.33 6.49
N VAL A 191 -3.65 4.68 7.40
CA VAL A 191 -3.08 3.94 8.54
C VAL A 191 -2.15 2.84 8.05
N THR A 192 -2.55 2.09 7.03
CA THR A 192 -1.74 1.03 6.42
C THR A 192 -0.47 1.62 5.75
N ALA A 193 -0.62 2.75 5.05
CA ALA A 193 0.51 3.43 4.41
C ALA A 193 1.52 3.95 5.44
N ALA A 194 1.10 4.35 6.64
CA ALA A 194 2.00 4.82 7.68
C ALA A 194 3.03 3.75 8.10
N VAL A 195 2.64 2.46 8.10
CA VAL A 195 3.49 1.33 8.54
C VAL A 195 4.72 1.14 7.66
N VAL A 196 4.68 1.51 6.37
CA VAL A 196 5.80 1.33 5.45
C VAL A 196 6.92 2.37 5.63
N TYR A 197 6.67 3.43 6.38
CA TYR A 197 7.65 4.48 6.67
C TYR A 197 8.59 4.08 7.82
N ARG A 198 9.55 3.20 7.54
CA ARG A 198 10.46 2.63 8.56
C ARG A 198 11.21 3.68 9.37
N GLY A 199 11.60 4.80 8.76
CA GLY A 199 12.28 5.92 9.45
C GLY A 199 11.35 6.77 10.31
N GLN A 200 10.04 6.48 10.36
CA GLN A 200 9.01 7.21 11.09
C GLN A 200 8.23 6.27 12.04
N ALA A 201 8.91 5.28 12.63
CA ALA A 201 8.26 4.24 13.44
C ALA A 201 7.39 4.82 14.57
N GLU A 202 7.90 5.81 15.32
CA GLU A 202 7.15 6.48 16.39
C GLU A 202 5.92 7.23 15.83
N GLY A 203 6.08 7.91 14.70
CA GLY A 203 4.98 8.59 14.02
C GLY A 203 3.92 7.60 13.52
N ALA A 204 4.33 6.46 12.97
CA ALA A 204 3.43 5.41 12.53
C ALA A 204 2.68 4.76 13.71
N GLN A 205 3.36 4.52 14.84
CA GLN A 205 2.70 4.07 16.08
C GLN A 205 1.66 5.09 16.57
N ALA A 206 1.98 6.38 16.56
CA ALA A 206 1.05 7.43 16.95
C ALA A 206 -0.19 7.49 16.03
N VAL A 207 -0.01 7.30 14.70
CA VAL A 207 -1.13 7.18 13.74
C VAL A 207 -2.00 5.97 14.11
N ALA A 208 -1.39 4.82 14.34
CA ALA A 208 -2.10 3.58 14.67
C ALA A 208 -2.85 3.67 16.01
N VAL A 209 -2.25 4.24 17.05
CA VAL A 209 -2.91 4.48 18.35
C VAL A 209 -4.11 5.42 18.21
N ARG A 210 -3.99 6.45 17.38
CA ARG A 210 -5.11 7.35 17.09
C ARG A 210 -6.24 6.61 16.38
N ALA A 211 -5.92 5.74 15.40
CA ALA A 211 -6.88 4.93 14.68
C ALA A 211 -7.70 3.99 15.58
N LEU A 212 -7.15 3.51 16.71
CA LEU A 212 -7.91 2.72 17.70
C LEU A 212 -9.14 3.45 18.29
N LYS A 213 -9.22 4.76 18.12
CA LYS A 213 -10.30 5.62 18.63
C LYS A 213 -11.23 6.11 17.51
N ASP A 214 -11.09 5.60 16.29
CA ASP A 214 -11.94 6.00 15.17
C ASP A 214 -13.39 5.53 15.38
N LEU A 215 -14.33 6.27 14.79
CA LEU A 215 -15.74 5.91 14.81
C LEU A 215 -16.02 4.65 14.00
N ASP A 216 -15.26 4.44 12.93
CA ASP A 216 -15.42 3.29 12.04
C ASP A 216 -14.62 2.08 12.55
N PRO A 217 -15.24 0.89 12.68
CA PRO A 217 -14.56 -0.30 13.18
C PRO A 217 -13.43 -0.77 12.24
N SER A 218 -13.53 -0.55 10.91
CA SER A 218 -12.49 -0.94 9.96
C SER A 218 -11.20 -0.13 10.18
N VAL A 219 -11.32 1.14 10.55
CA VAL A 219 -10.17 1.98 10.91
C VAL A 219 -9.54 1.54 12.23
N ARG A 220 -10.36 1.15 13.23
CA ARG A 220 -9.84 0.60 14.49
C ARG A 220 -9.11 -0.74 14.27
N ILE A 221 -9.63 -1.60 13.41
CA ILE A 221 -8.95 -2.84 12.95
C ILE A 221 -7.60 -2.50 12.33
N ALA A 222 -7.56 -1.55 11.39
CA ALA A 222 -6.32 -1.13 10.74
C ALA A 222 -5.30 -0.60 11.75
N GLY A 223 -5.74 0.12 12.77
CA GLY A 223 -4.90 0.57 13.90
C GLY A 223 -4.29 -0.58 14.69
N ALA A 224 -5.09 -1.58 15.05
CA ALA A 224 -4.62 -2.77 15.77
C ALA A 224 -3.61 -3.58 14.94
N ASP A 225 -3.90 -3.80 13.67
CA ASP A 225 -3.01 -4.53 12.75
C ASP A 225 -1.71 -3.76 12.47
N ALA A 226 -1.78 -2.43 12.40
CA ALA A 226 -0.60 -1.58 12.27
C ALA A 226 0.33 -1.70 13.48
N LEU A 227 -0.20 -1.62 14.71
CA LEU A 227 0.58 -1.78 15.94
C LEU A 227 1.23 -3.17 16.01
N ARG A 228 0.49 -4.22 15.63
CA ARG A 228 1.02 -5.58 15.54
C ARG A 228 2.17 -5.67 14.51
N SER A 229 2.01 -5.09 13.33
CA SER A 229 3.02 -5.10 12.26
C SER A 229 4.28 -4.31 12.63
N LEU A 230 4.11 -3.23 13.38
CA LEU A 230 5.22 -2.42 13.91
C LEU A 230 5.89 -3.05 15.14
N GLN A 231 5.39 -4.19 15.63
CA GLN A 231 5.85 -4.84 16.87
C GLN A 231 5.85 -3.86 18.07
N ALA A 232 4.84 -3.00 18.16
CA ALA A 232 4.72 -1.90 19.12
C ALA A 232 4.36 -2.43 20.51
N THR A 233 5.26 -3.15 21.15
CA THR A 233 5.04 -3.76 22.50
C THR A 233 4.74 -2.73 23.58
N GLY A 234 5.20 -1.48 23.43
CA GLY A 234 4.88 -0.37 24.34
C GLY A 234 3.41 0.06 24.30
N GLU A 235 2.68 -0.30 23.22
CA GLU A 235 1.29 0.11 23.01
C GLU A 235 0.25 -0.97 23.39
N ILE A 236 0.66 -2.02 24.11
CA ILE A 236 -0.26 -3.06 24.59
C ILE A 236 -1.37 -2.44 25.46
N GLY A 237 -1.04 -1.47 26.32
CA GLY A 237 -2.04 -0.77 27.15
C GLY A 237 -3.06 0.01 26.31
N SER A 238 -2.66 0.62 25.21
CA SER A 238 -3.55 1.32 24.27
C SER A 238 -4.53 0.36 23.61
N LEU A 239 -4.06 -0.83 23.20
CA LEU A 239 -4.89 -1.89 22.63
C LEU A 239 -5.88 -2.46 23.67
N GLU A 240 -5.45 -2.70 24.89
CA GLU A 240 -6.32 -3.20 25.98
C GLU A 240 -7.42 -2.20 26.35
N ASN A 241 -7.10 -0.91 26.39
CA ASN A 241 -8.08 0.13 26.61
C ASN A 241 -9.11 0.19 25.47
N ALA A 242 -8.67 0.08 24.21
CA ALA A 242 -9.57 0.02 23.08
C ALA A 242 -10.48 -1.22 23.14
N LEU A 243 -9.92 -2.38 23.52
CA LEU A 243 -10.65 -3.64 23.63
C LEU A 243 -11.79 -3.59 24.69
N GLN A 244 -11.60 -2.85 25.79
CA GLN A 244 -12.62 -2.73 26.83
C GLN A 244 -13.90 -2.05 26.34
N GLY A 245 -13.77 -1.09 25.42
CA GLY A 245 -14.90 -0.32 24.88
C GLY A 245 -15.40 -0.81 23.51
N GLU A 246 -14.79 -1.85 22.93
CA GLU A 246 -15.10 -2.28 21.57
C GLU A 246 -16.46 -2.99 21.46
N GLY A 247 -17.36 -2.44 20.63
CA GLY A 247 -18.68 -2.97 20.37
C GLY A 247 -18.76 -3.91 19.18
N ASP A 248 -17.88 -3.70 18.18
CA ASP A 248 -17.82 -4.53 16.98
C ASP A 248 -17.04 -5.83 17.23
N GLU A 249 -17.62 -6.98 16.89
CA GLU A 249 -17.00 -8.29 17.18
C GLU A 249 -15.74 -8.54 16.36
N THR A 250 -15.73 -8.11 15.10
CA THR A 250 -14.55 -8.28 14.23
C THR A 250 -13.39 -7.41 14.74
N ALA A 251 -13.65 -6.16 15.06
CA ALA A 251 -12.65 -5.29 15.66
C ALA A 251 -12.13 -5.84 16.99
N ARG A 252 -13.02 -6.40 17.82
CA ARG A 252 -12.68 -7.03 19.09
C ARG A 252 -11.74 -8.23 18.90
N GLU A 253 -11.97 -9.07 17.88
CA GLU A 253 -11.07 -10.19 17.55
C GLU A 253 -9.68 -9.70 17.14
N HIS A 254 -9.58 -8.68 16.28
CA HIS A 254 -8.31 -8.09 15.86
C HIS A 254 -7.53 -7.46 17.00
N LEU A 255 -8.22 -6.73 17.88
CA LEU A 255 -7.62 -6.15 19.10
C LEU A 255 -7.06 -7.23 20.03
N ARG A 256 -7.83 -8.30 20.30
CA ARG A 256 -7.37 -9.45 21.12
C ARG A 256 -6.13 -10.11 20.53
N GLU A 257 -6.15 -10.32 19.21
CA GLU A 257 -5.03 -10.95 18.52
C GLU A 257 -3.78 -10.06 18.55
N ALA A 258 -3.93 -8.74 18.34
CA ALA A 258 -2.81 -7.81 18.45
C ALA A 258 -2.19 -7.84 19.85
N VAL A 259 -3.00 -7.79 20.92
CA VAL A 259 -2.53 -7.90 22.30
C VAL A 259 -1.80 -9.23 22.53
N ARG A 260 -2.38 -10.34 22.06
CA ARG A 260 -1.78 -11.68 22.21
C ARG A 260 -0.40 -11.76 21.56
N VAL A 261 -0.28 -11.31 20.32
CA VAL A 261 0.97 -11.36 19.55
C VAL A 261 2.05 -10.47 20.18
N LEU A 262 1.69 -9.24 20.55
CA LEU A 262 2.65 -8.32 21.14
C LEU A 262 3.13 -8.76 22.54
N ARG A 263 2.26 -9.37 23.35
CA ARG A 263 2.66 -9.95 24.64
C ARG A 263 3.65 -11.12 24.49
N LEU A 264 3.49 -11.91 23.42
CA LEU A 264 4.44 -12.99 23.11
C LEU A 264 5.79 -12.43 22.65
N ALA A 265 5.77 -11.37 21.84
CA ALA A 265 7.00 -10.71 21.35
C ALA A 265 7.79 -10.00 22.46
N GLY A 266 7.12 -9.49 23.49
CA GLY A 266 7.72 -8.79 24.62
C GLY A 266 8.31 -9.68 25.74
N LYS A 267 8.18 -11.03 25.64
CA LYS A 267 8.77 -11.93 26.65
C LYS A 267 10.29 -12.03 26.42
N PRO A 268 11.09 -11.81 27.46
CA PRO A 268 12.53 -12.05 27.37
C PRO A 268 12.79 -13.54 27.04
N LYS A 269 13.72 -13.78 26.12
CA LYS A 269 14.20 -15.13 25.76
C LYS A 269 15.08 -15.70 26.87
#